data_b6c269a478c72f43a2fd23d653973ba3
#
_entry.id   b6c269a478c72f43a2fd23d653973ba3
#
_cell.length_a   1.000
_cell.length_b   1.000
_cell.length_c   1.000
_cell.angle_alpha   90.00
_cell.angle_beta   90.00
_cell.angle_gamma   90.00
#
_symmetry.space_group_name_H-M   'P 1'
#
loop_
_entity.id
_entity.type
_entity.pdbx_description
1 polymer ?
#
loop_
_entity_poly.entity_id
_entity_poly.type
_entity_poly.pdbx_seq_one_letter_code
_entity_poly.pdbx_strand_id
1 'polypeptide(L)'
;MAKPVAGRPGLIGPLPFGLRVIPPRVLRAEDPAATDAQRQAQMATQRTNQAIEVINRLAQPPFAQGELLTQPDGKGGRNELLALVSGTNDIPHTLGRPVEGYIVCDLQVRGDVELFRVSVSRTFDERFVRIDSKHACSVKIWVW
;
A
#
# COMPACT_ATOMS: atom_id res chain seq x y z
N MET A 1 38.17 -9.54 27.45
CA MET A 1 36.85 -8.94 27.72
C MET A 1 36.32 -8.34 26.44
N ALA A 2 35.39 -9.00 25.78
CA ALA A 2 34.76 -8.50 24.57
C ALA A 2 33.68 -7.46 24.95
N LYS A 3 33.79 -6.24 24.40
CA LYS A 3 32.75 -5.20 24.52
C LYS A 3 31.47 -5.65 23.78
N PRO A 4 30.30 -5.51 24.38
CA PRO A 4 29.06 -5.76 23.66
C PRO A 4 28.95 -4.74 22.53
N VAL A 5 28.82 -5.24 21.31
CA VAL A 5 28.48 -4.42 20.15
C VAL A 5 27.02 -3.98 20.33
N ALA A 6 26.82 -2.72 20.61
CA ALA A 6 25.50 -2.13 20.63
C ALA A 6 24.91 -2.27 19.21
N GLY A 7 23.96 -3.19 19.06
CA GLY A 7 23.22 -3.34 17.81
C GLY A 7 22.56 -2.00 17.45
N ARG A 8 22.94 -1.42 16.35
CA ARG A 8 22.28 -0.23 15.80
C ARG A 8 20.80 -0.55 15.63
N PRO A 9 19.89 0.27 16.17
CA PRO A 9 18.49 0.15 15.83
C PRO A 9 18.38 0.22 14.30
N GLY A 10 17.81 -0.80 13.68
CA GLY A 10 17.61 -0.82 12.26
C GLY A 10 16.81 0.42 11.86
N LEU A 11 17.48 1.38 11.28
CA LEU A 11 16.87 2.48 10.56
C LEU A 11 16.15 1.85 9.36
N ILE A 12 14.88 1.55 9.55
CA ILE A 12 14.00 1.34 8.41
C ILE A 12 13.96 2.71 7.75
N GLY A 13 14.53 2.80 6.55
CA GLY A 13 14.74 4.04 5.84
C GLY A 13 13.50 4.92 5.82
N PRO A 14 13.67 6.24 5.82
CA PRO A 14 12.54 7.16 5.79
C PRO A 14 11.71 6.86 4.53
N LEU A 15 10.42 6.62 4.73
CA LEU A 15 9.49 6.71 3.62
C LEU A 15 9.61 8.13 3.06
N PRO A 16 9.66 8.30 1.72
CA PRO A 16 9.89 9.61 1.10
C PRO A 16 8.84 10.65 1.45
N PHE A 17 7.75 10.24 2.08
CA PHE A 17 6.61 11.11 2.42
C PHE A 17 6.03 10.69 3.77
N GLY A 18 6.36 11.42 4.82
CA GLY A 18 5.70 11.29 6.12
C GLY A 18 6.64 11.19 7.33
N LEU A 19 6.21 11.76 8.42
CA LEU A 19 6.81 11.57 9.74
C LEU A 19 6.54 10.13 10.20
N ARG A 20 7.60 9.38 10.46
CA ARG A 20 7.50 8.05 11.03
C ARG A 20 7.87 8.10 12.50
N VAL A 21 6.92 7.72 13.34
CA VAL A 21 7.18 7.54 14.77
C VAL A 21 7.86 6.17 14.97
N ILE A 22 9.04 6.15 15.57
CA ILE A 22 9.77 4.92 15.87
C ILE A 22 9.18 4.32 17.15
N PRO A 23 8.64 3.10 17.13
CA PRO A 23 8.10 2.48 18.33
C PRO A 23 9.22 2.12 19.31
N PRO A 24 8.96 2.18 20.63
CA PRO A 24 9.90 1.72 21.62
C PRO A 24 10.20 0.23 21.47
N ARG A 25 11.42 -0.16 21.77
CA ARG A 25 11.86 -1.56 21.67
C ARG A 25 11.09 -2.44 22.64
N VAL A 26 10.42 -3.47 22.13
CA VAL A 26 9.74 -4.47 22.98
C VAL A 26 10.78 -5.47 23.46
N LEU A 27 10.91 -5.61 24.78
CA LEU A 27 11.69 -6.69 25.39
C LEU A 27 10.91 -7.99 25.23
N ARG A 28 11.56 -9.07 24.78
CA ARG A 28 10.92 -10.38 24.68
C ARG A 28 10.56 -10.91 26.07
N ALA A 29 9.30 -11.28 26.25
CA ALA A 29 8.75 -11.83 27.49
C ALA A 29 8.86 -13.37 27.54
N GLU A 30 10.06 -13.89 27.39
CA GLU A 30 10.26 -15.36 27.52
C GLU A 30 10.81 -15.77 28.91
N ASP A 31 10.94 -14.81 29.80
CA ASP A 31 11.40 -15.11 31.18
C ASP A 31 10.22 -15.49 32.08
N PRO A 32 10.13 -16.78 32.56
CA PRO A 32 9.06 -17.21 33.45
C PRO A 32 9.07 -16.50 34.82
N ALA A 33 10.16 -15.79 35.13
CA ALA A 33 10.29 -15.01 36.37
C ALA A 33 9.84 -13.54 36.21
N ALA A 34 9.30 -13.15 35.07
CA ALA A 34 8.81 -11.77 34.85
C ALA A 34 7.69 -11.44 35.86
N THR A 35 7.88 -10.39 36.62
CA THR A 35 6.88 -9.90 37.58
C THR A 35 5.63 -9.39 36.87
N ASP A 36 4.48 -9.35 37.53
CA ASP A 36 3.24 -8.82 36.95
C ASP A 36 3.40 -7.38 36.49
N ALA A 37 4.23 -6.59 37.16
CA ALA A 37 4.57 -5.23 36.71
C ALA A 37 5.31 -5.21 35.36
N GLN A 38 6.23 -6.15 35.16
CA GLN A 38 6.93 -6.27 33.87
C GLN A 38 5.98 -6.70 32.74
N ARG A 39 5.05 -7.62 33.01
CA ARG A 39 4.01 -8.02 32.05
C ARG A 39 3.08 -6.86 31.68
N GLN A 40 2.66 -6.07 32.67
CA GLN A 40 1.84 -4.88 32.44
C GLN A 40 2.59 -3.84 31.59
N ALA A 41 3.87 -3.59 31.89
CA ALA A 41 4.69 -2.68 31.11
C ALA A 41 4.86 -3.15 29.66
N GLN A 42 5.02 -4.46 29.45
CA GLN A 42 5.10 -5.04 28.10
C GLN A 42 3.78 -4.89 27.33
N MET A 43 2.64 -5.18 27.96
CA MET A 43 1.33 -4.98 27.33
C MET A 43 1.07 -3.51 27.00
N ALA A 44 1.47 -2.58 27.86
CA ALA A 44 1.37 -1.16 27.58
C ALA A 44 2.24 -0.76 26.39
N THR A 45 3.47 -1.27 26.31
CA THR A 45 4.38 -1.03 25.19
C THR A 45 3.81 -1.60 23.88
N GLN A 46 3.24 -2.79 23.89
CA GLN A 46 2.61 -3.39 22.71
C GLN A 46 1.43 -2.55 22.21
N ARG A 47 0.56 -2.10 23.13
CA ARG A 47 -0.57 -1.22 22.77
C ARG A 47 -0.09 0.11 22.17
N THR A 48 0.96 0.69 22.74
CA THR A 48 1.57 1.90 22.21
C THR A 48 2.13 1.69 20.81
N ASN A 49 2.83 0.58 20.57
CA ASN A 49 3.38 0.26 19.26
C ASN A 49 2.28 0.06 18.21
N GLN A 50 1.19 -0.64 18.58
CA GLN A 50 0.03 -0.80 17.70
C GLN A 50 -0.61 0.55 17.36
N ALA A 51 -0.78 1.42 18.35
CA ALA A 51 -1.31 2.77 18.12
C ALA A 51 -0.40 3.59 17.18
N ILE A 52 0.92 3.51 17.37
CA ILE A 52 1.91 4.17 16.50
C ILE A 52 1.83 3.64 15.06
N GLU A 53 1.69 2.32 14.88
CA GLU A 53 1.53 1.73 13.55
C GLU A 53 0.26 2.24 12.85
N VAL A 54 -0.85 2.31 13.58
CA VAL A 54 -2.11 2.87 13.06
C VAL A 54 -1.93 4.34 12.68
N ILE A 55 -1.32 5.15 13.53
CA ILE A 55 -1.05 6.57 13.26
C ILE A 55 -0.15 6.71 12.02
N ASN A 56 0.93 5.94 11.94
CA ASN A 56 1.82 5.99 10.78
C ASN A 56 1.11 5.60 9.48
N ARG A 57 0.21 4.63 9.54
CA ARG A 57 -0.61 4.22 8.39
C ARG A 57 -1.58 5.31 7.97
N LEU A 58 -2.24 5.96 8.92
CA LEU A 58 -3.17 7.07 8.66
C LEU A 58 -2.46 8.34 8.18
N ALA A 59 -1.21 8.55 8.63
CA ALA A 59 -0.40 9.69 8.21
C ALA A 59 0.19 9.53 6.79
N GLN A 60 0.12 8.34 6.19
CA GLN A 60 0.57 8.15 4.81
C GLN A 60 -0.42 8.79 3.85
N PRO A 61 0.06 9.52 2.83
CA PRO A 61 -0.82 10.05 1.82
C PRO A 61 -1.53 8.90 1.07
N PRO A 62 -2.80 9.09 0.67
CA PRO A 62 -3.62 8.03 0.07
C PRO A 62 -2.93 7.30 -1.10
N PHE A 63 -2.20 8.02 -1.94
CA PHE A 63 -1.49 7.42 -3.08
C PHE A 63 -0.38 6.43 -2.67
N ALA A 64 0.19 6.54 -1.46
CA ALA A 64 1.19 5.60 -0.95
C ALA A 64 0.58 4.24 -0.56
N GLN A 65 -0.74 4.18 -0.39
CA GLN A 65 -1.51 2.98 -0.09
C GLN A 65 -2.18 2.40 -1.34
N GLY A 66 -1.69 2.75 -2.50
CA GLY A 66 -2.22 2.29 -3.77
C GLY A 66 -1.65 0.95 -4.22
N GLU A 67 -2.14 0.49 -5.35
CA GLU A 67 -1.63 -0.69 -6.04
C GLU A 67 -1.47 -0.46 -7.54
N LEU A 68 -0.58 -1.24 -8.15
CA LEU A 68 -0.43 -1.27 -9.59
C LEU A 68 -1.47 -2.24 -10.17
N LEU A 69 -2.31 -1.76 -11.07
CA LEU A 69 -3.31 -2.59 -11.74
C LEU A 69 -2.62 -3.62 -12.65
N THR A 70 -3.10 -4.86 -12.57
CA THR A 70 -2.59 -5.99 -13.35
C THR A 70 -3.71 -6.61 -14.19
N GLN A 71 -3.33 -7.46 -15.13
CA GLN A 71 -4.28 -8.21 -15.94
C GLN A 71 -5.20 -9.08 -15.06
N PRO A 72 -6.52 -9.16 -15.36
CA PRO A 72 -7.48 -9.92 -14.57
C PRO A 72 -7.18 -11.42 -14.49
N ASP A 73 -6.49 -11.96 -15.49
CA ASP A 73 -6.09 -13.37 -15.57
C ASP A 73 -4.82 -13.72 -14.79
N GLY A 74 -4.25 -12.76 -14.09
CA GLY A 74 -3.04 -12.93 -13.29
C GLY A 74 -1.78 -13.21 -14.09
N LYS A 75 -1.84 -13.13 -15.43
CA LYS A 75 -0.67 -13.35 -16.30
C LYS A 75 0.23 -12.14 -16.43
N GLY A 76 -0.27 -10.97 -15.99
CA GLY A 76 0.52 -9.74 -15.94
C GLY A 76 1.49 -9.76 -14.77
N GLY A 77 2.79 -9.83 -15.04
CA GLY A 77 3.81 -9.54 -14.04
C GLY A 77 3.79 -8.06 -13.66
N ARG A 78 4.44 -7.70 -12.53
CA ARG A 78 4.53 -6.30 -12.07
C ARG A 78 5.08 -5.31 -13.12
N ASN A 79 5.78 -5.83 -14.12
CA ASN A 79 6.37 -5.03 -15.20
C ASN A 79 5.55 -5.07 -16.50
N GLU A 80 4.51 -5.87 -16.56
CA GLU A 80 3.69 -5.98 -17.76
C GLU A 80 2.64 -4.87 -17.82
N LEU A 81 2.36 -4.45 -19.05
CA LEU A 81 1.37 -3.43 -19.33
C LEU A 81 -0.02 -4.08 -19.35
N LEU A 82 -0.98 -3.39 -18.76
CA LEU A 82 -2.38 -3.74 -18.82
C LEU A 82 -2.91 -3.40 -20.22
N ALA A 83 -3.46 -4.39 -20.95
CA ALA A 83 -4.07 -4.15 -22.25
C ALA A 83 -5.51 -3.66 -22.07
N LEU A 84 -5.78 -2.42 -22.50
CA LEU A 84 -7.11 -1.84 -22.55
C LEU A 84 -7.66 -1.93 -23.96
N VAL A 85 -8.94 -2.26 -24.07
CA VAL A 85 -9.70 -2.18 -25.32
C VAL A 85 -10.34 -0.80 -25.47
N SER A 86 -10.68 -0.41 -26.70
CA SER A 86 -11.50 0.78 -26.91
C SER A 86 -12.87 0.62 -26.26
N GLY A 87 -13.29 1.62 -25.49
CA GLY A 87 -14.49 1.60 -24.67
C GLY A 87 -14.23 1.31 -23.20
N THR A 88 -15.17 0.66 -22.55
CA THR A 88 -15.19 0.42 -21.10
C THR A 88 -14.34 -0.79 -20.72
N ASN A 89 -13.44 -0.59 -19.75
CA ASN A 89 -12.60 -1.64 -19.17
C ASN A 89 -12.84 -1.70 -17.66
N ASP A 90 -13.27 -2.84 -17.15
CA ASP A 90 -13.46 -3.09 -15.73
C ASP A 90 -12.27 -3.90 -15.20
N ILE A 91 -11.43 -3.27 -14.38
CA ILE A 91 -10.17 -3.82 -13.93
C ILE A 91 -10.27 -4.11 -12.43
N PRO A 92 -10.05 -5.35 -11.98
CA PRO A 92 -10.09 -5.67 -10.56
C PRO A 92 -8.90 -5.05 -9.82
N HIS A 93 -9.13 -4.69 -8.55
CA HIS A 93 -8.10 -4.24 -7.63
C HIS A 93 -8.32 -4.83 -6.24
N THR A 94 -7.30 -4.76 -5.38
CA THR A 94 -7.32 -5.36 -4.03
C THR A 94 -7.32 -4.33 -2.90
N LEU A 95 -7.56 -3.06 -3.19
CA LEU A 95 -7.54 -1.98 -2.20
C LEU A 95 -8.54 -2.17 -1.05
N GLY A 96 -9.65 -2.89 -1.29
CA GLY A 96 -10.73 -3.08 -0.30
C GLY A 96 -11.50 -1.81 0.04
N ARG A 97 -11.33 -0.77 -0.76
CA ARG A 97 -12.00 0.54 -0.66
C ARG A 97 -12.18 1.13 -2.06
N PRO A 98 -13.12 2.06 -2.25
CA PRO A 98 -13.26 2.74 -3.53
C PRO A 98 -11.95 3.44 -3.94
N VAL A 99 -11.65 3.38 -5.23
CA VAL A 99 -10.50 4.10 -5.80
C VAL A 99 -10.77 5.61 -5.72
N GLU A 100 -9.87 6.35 -5.08
CA GLU A 100 -9.96 7.81 -4.95
C GLU A 100 -9.27 8.53 -6.11
N GLY A 101 -8.19 7.94 -6.63
CA GLY A 101 -7.43 8.52 -7.71
C GLY A 101 -6.63 7.50 -8.50
N TYR A 102 -6.06 7.92 -9.61
CA TYR A 102 -5.18 7.11 -10.43
C TYR A 102 -4.10 7.94 -11.11
N ILE A 103 -2.98 7.29 -11.39
CA ILE A 103 -1.87 7.84 -12.18
C ILE A 103 -1.51 6.84 -13.26
N VAL A 104 -1.39 7.33 -14.49
CA VAL A 104 -0.82 6.55 -15.59
C VAL A 104 0.70 6.61 -15.47
N CYS A 105 1.31 5.47 -15.13
CA CYS A 105 2.76 5.37 -14.92
C CYS A 105 3.51 5.12 -16.23
N ASP A 106 2.87 4.40 -17.16
CA ASP A 106 3.42 4.09 -18.48
C ASP A 106 2.26 3.91 -19.46
N LEU A 107 2.44 4.36 -20.70
CA LEU A 107 1.42 4.31 -21.74
C LEU A 107 2.07 4.00 -23.08
N GLN A 108 1.67 2.89 -23.67
CA GLN A 108 2.08 2.50 -25.01
C GLN A 108 0.87 2.49 -25.96
N VAL A 109 0.90 3.39 -26.90
CA VAL A 109 -0.18 3.58 -27.86
C VAL A 109 0.34 4.14 -29.20
N ARG A 110 -0.43 3.90 -30.24
CA ARG A 110 -0.25 4.56 -31.52
C ARG A 110 -1.34 5.63 -31.69
N GLY A 111 -1.00 6.89 -31.42
CA GLY A 111 -1.92 8.03 -31.52
C GLY A 111 -2.32 8.61 -30.16
N ASP A 112 -3.30 9.51 -30.19
CA ASP A 112 -3.82 10.17 -28.99
C ASP A 112 -4.69 9.21 -28.20
N VAL A 113 -4.45 9.11 -26.90
CA VAL A 113 -5.25 8.33 -25.96
C VAL A 113 -5.87 9.23 -24.92
N GLU A 114 -7.16 9.07 -24.75
CA GLU A 114 -7.91 9.66 -23.66
C GLU A 114 -8.37 8.51 -22.73
N LEU A 115 -8.00 8.61 -21.46
CA LEU A 115 -8.38 7.66 -20.42
C LEU A 115 -9.22 8.39 -19.37
N PHE A 116 -10.39 7.86 -19.09
CA PHE A 116 -11.31 8.43 -18.10
C PHE A 116 -11.69 7.37 -17.09
N ARG A 117 -11.59 7.69 -15.79
CA ARG A 117 -12.17 6.87 -14.76
C ARG A 117 -13.66 7.19 -14.64
N VAL A 118 -14.48 6.16 -14.60
CA VAL A 118 -15.92 6.26 -14.38
C VAL A 118 -16.27 5.60 -13.05
N SER A 119 -16.85 6.36 -12.12
CA SER A 119 -17.42 5.79 -10.89
C SER A 119 -18.78 5.18 -11.20
N VAL A 120 -19.02 3.96 -10.75
CA VAL A 120 -20.27 3.22 -11.02
C VAL A 120 -21.14 3.18 -9.77
N SER A 121 -20.62 2.54 -8.72
CA SER A 121 -21.25 2.47 -7.40
C SER A 121 -20.18 2.15 -6.37
N ARG A 122 -20.45 2.47 -5.11
CA ARG A 122 -19.50 2.22 -4.03
C ARG A 122 -19.06 0.75 -3.99
N THR A 123 -20.00 -0.18 -4.04
CA THR A 123 -19.72 -1.63 -4.00
C THR A 123 -18.92 -2.12 -5.20
N PHE A 124 -19.15 -1.55 -6.38
CA PHE A 124 -18.37 -1.84 -7.57
C PHE A 124 -16.96 -1.25 -7.43
N ASP A 125 -16.86 0.02 -7.06
CA ASP A 125 -15.60 0.78 -6.96
C ASP A 125 -14.68 0.26 -5.82
N GLU A 126 -15.20 -0.53 -4.87
CA GLU A 126 -14.40 -1.24 -3.85
C GLU A 126 -13.63 -2.46 -4.39
N ARG A 127 -14.02 -2.97 -5.57
CA ARG A 127 -13.47 -4.19 -6.16
C ARG A 127 -12.93 -4.01 -7.57
N PHE A 128 -13.46 -3.04 -8.30
CA PHE A 128 -13.12 -2.77 -9.69
C PHE A 128 -12.93 -1.27 -9.90
N VAL A 129 -12.01 -0.93 -10.77
CA VAL A 129 -11.94 0.41 -11.35
C VAL A 129 -12.41 0.34 -12.80
N ARG A 130 -13.33 1.22 -13.16
CA ARG A 130 -13.78 1.36 -14.54
C ARG A 130 -13.01 2.46 -15.23
N ILE A 131 -12.35 2.10 -16.33
CA ILE A 131 -11.60 3.02 -17.17
C ILE A 131 -12.13 2.94 -18.59
N ASP A 132 -12.64 4.05 -19.07
CA ASP A 132 -13.01 4.21 -20.47
C ASP A 132 -11.81 4.69 -21.26
N SER A 133 -11.49 3.98 -22.33
CA SER A 133 -10.42 4.31 -23.26
C SER A 133 -10.97 4.61 -24.65
N LYS A 134 -10.56 5.71 -25.26
CA LYS A 134 -10.97 6.06 -26.61
C LYS A 134 -10.41 5.08 -27.64
N HIS A 135 -9.20 4.58 -27.42
CA HIS A 135 -8.53 3.65 -28.30
C HIS A 135 -7.92 2.49 -27.51
N ALA A 136 -7.70 1.35 -28.17
CA ALA A 136 -6.96 0.27 -27.57
C ALA A 136 -5.51 0.71 -27.27
N CYS A 137 -5.04 0.42 -26.06
CA CYS A 137 -3.71 0.81 -25.59
C CYS A 137 -3.17 -0.15 -24.55
N SER A 138 -1.88 -0.09 -24.29
CA SER A 138 -1.25 -0.80 -23.20
C SER A 138 -0.72 0.21 -22.18
N VAL A 139 -1.06 0.01 -20.91
CA VAL A 139 -0.84 1.03 -19.87
C VAL A 139 -0.44 0.39 -18.54
N LYS A 140 0.34 1.13 -17.74
CA LYS A 140 0.51 0.90 -16.31
C LYS A 140 -0.24 1.96 -15.55
N ILE A 141 -1.12 1.54 -14.66
CA ILE A 141 -1.95 2.44 -13.86
C ILE A 141 -1.76 2.11 -12.39
N TRP A 142 -1.38 3.12 -11.62
CA TRP A 142 -1.39 3.10 -10.17
C TRP A 142 -2.68 3.69 -9.67
N VAL A 143 -3.38 2.99 -8.78
CA VAL A 143 -4.63 3.45 -8.16
C VAL A 143 -4.50 3.51 -6.64
N TRP A 144 -5.24 4.43 -5.99
CA TRP A 144 -5.27 4.55 -4.54
C TRP A 144 -6.64 4.94 -4.01
#